data_73f81a942af1d1421e47abfda05cbf74
#
_entry.id   73f81a942af1d1421e47abfda05cbf74
#
_cell.length_a   1.000
_cell.length_b   1.000
_cell.length_c   1.000
_cell.angle_alpha   90.00
_cell.angle_beta   90.00
_cell.angle_gamma   90.00
#
_symmetry.space_group_name_H-M   'P 1'
#
loop_
_entity.id
_entity.type
_entity.pdbx_description
1 polymer ?
#
loop_
_entity_poly.entity_id
_entity_poly.type
_entity_poly.pdbx_seq_one_letter_code
_entity_poly.pdbx_strand_id
1 'polypeptide(L)'
;MKARILFFITLSLLLVRCKDSESLIPDPVVFDASAFVEVEDLQGNPIAGVKIKVGDYQGFTDDDGVLFLKEIEMNPATYLTAEKTGYFHGSRRFYPSAGRISTVKLVLMTEQLVGTIQPGTGGTVQVGDGIVLDFPANAIVDEDGQAFSGAVSVYAQPIMADDPDLYYKMPGDLVGAREDDTRTGMASFGMVAVELRSGSGEVLQIKGGSTVEMKMEIPSSLIASAPSTVPMWYFDEESGWWKEEGEATLVGNEYVANLPHFSYWNCDAPFETVKWGATFVYEDGSTASQVEVC
;
A
#
# COMPACT_ATOMS: atom_id res chain seq x y z
N MET A 1 -67.86 -42.73 38.13
CA MET A 1 -67.19 -42.38 36.80
C MET A 1 -66.43 -41.09 36.97
N LYS A 2 -65.10 -41.15 37.05
CA LYS A 2 -64.25 -39.96 37.21
C LYS A 2 -63.64 -39.63 35.83
N ALA A 3 -64.03 -38.51 35.19
CA ALA A 3 -63.49 -38.02 33.98
C ALA A 3 -62.08 -37.38 34.21
N ARG A 4 -61.04 -37.92 33.57
CA ARG A 4 -59.73 -37.35 33.58
C ARG A 4 -59.66 -36.39 32.37
N ILE A 5 -59.52 -35.06 32.64
CA ILE A 5 -59.27 -34.07 31.68
C ILE A 5 -57.75 -34.06 31.42
N LEU A 6 -57.31 -34.41 30.22
CA LEU A 6 -55.93 -34.35 29.78
C LEU A 6 -55.67 -32.96 29.20
N PHE A 7 -54.84 -32.17 29.88
CA PHE A 7 -54.44 -30.83 29.41
C PHE A 7 -53.23 -30.99 28.46
N PHE A 8 -53.42 -30.79 27.17
CA PHE A 8 -52.33 -30.69 26.22
C PHE A 8 -51.78 -29.27 26.24
N ILE A 9 -50.56 -29.09 26.80
CA ILE A 9 -49.79 -27.87 26.67
C ILE A 9 -49.03 -27.94 25.33
N THR A 10 -49.53 -27.25 24.32
CA THR A 10 -48.79 -27.02 23.10
C THR A 10 -47.76 -25.95 23.37
N LEU A 11 -46.47 -26.36 23.49
CA LEU A 11 -45.34 -25.47 23.58
C LEU A 11 -45.06 -24.92 22.16
N SER A 12 -45.56 -23.73 21.84
CA SER A 12 -45.18 -22.99 20.63
C SER A 12 -43.74 -22.51 20.77
N LEU A 13 -42.80 -23.19 20.12
CA LEU A 13 -41.47 -22.67 19.89
C LEU A 13 -41.56 -21.49 18.95
N LEU A 14 -41.55 -20.28 19.50
CA LEU A 14 -41.25 -19.07 18.73
C LEU A 14 -39.77 -19.13 18.35
N LEU A 15 -39.47 -19.60 17.13
CA LEU A 15 -38.18 -19.37 16.48
C LEU A 15 -38.08 -17.86 16.24
N VAL A 16 -37.46 -17.16 17.16
CA VAL A 16 -36.94 -15.84 16.91
C VAL A 16 -35.80 -16.07 15.89
N ARG A 17 -36.13 -15.90 14.61
CA ARG A 17 -35.14 -15.72 13.57
C ARG A 17 -34.38 -14.46 13.95
N CYS A 18 -33.16 -14.58 14.48
CA CYS A 18 -32.21 -13.50 14.42
C CYS A 18 -32.13 -13.11 12.94
N LYS A 19 -32.70 -11.99 12.56
CA LYS A 19 -32.32 -11.31 11.34
C LYS A 19 -30.82 -11.13 11.47
N ASP A 20 -30.10 -11.70 10.53
CA ASP A 20 -28.70 -11.36 10.34
C ASP A 20 -28.63 -9.85 10.47
N SER A 21 -27.85 -9.37 11.43
CA SER A 21 -27.54 -7.96 11.50
C SER A 21 -26.86 -7.67 10.16
N GLU A 22 -27.59 -7.05 9.24
CA GLU A 22 -26.95 -6.27 8.19
C GLU A 22 -25.86 -5.49 8.93
N SER A 23 -24.62 -5.78 8.62
CA SER A 23 -23.51 -4.98 9.09
C SER A 23 -23.84 -3.58 8.59
N LEU A 24 -24.31 -2.73 9.51
CA LEU A 24 -24.38 -1.29 9.30
C LEU A 24 -22.93 -0.81 9.24
N ILE A 25 -22.23 -1.19 8.17
CA ILE A 25 -21.14 -0.38 7.67
C ILE A 25 -21.90 0.81 7.08
N PRO A 26 -21.93 1.98 7.75
CA PRO A 26 -22.55 3.14 7.14
C PRO A 26 -21.87 3.29 5.78
N ASP A 27 -22.67 3.60 4.76
CA ASP A 27 -22.13 3.99 3.46
C ASP A 27 -20.96 4.95 3.72
N PRO A 28 -19.83 4.80 3.03
CA PRO A 28 -18.67 5.64 3.28
C PRO A 28 -19.13 7.09 3.21
N VAL A 29 -19.02 7.79 4.34
CA VAL A 29 -19.43 9.20 4.43
C VAL A 29 -18.57 9.96 3.44
N VAL A 30 -19.15 10.36 2.32
CA VAL A 30 -18.49 11.21 1.33
C VAL A 30 -18.87 12.66 1.56
N PHE A 31 -17.95 13.56 1.28
CA PHE A 31 -18.12 15.01 1.42
C PHE A 31 -17.23 15.75 0.43
N ASP A 32 -17.64 16.98 0.08
CA ASP A 32 -16.81 17.83 -0.74
C ASP A 32 -15.63 18.37 0.06
N ALA A 33 -14.43 18.18 -0.48
CA ALA A 33 -13.18 18.68 0.09
C ALA A 33 -12.24 19.19 -1.01
N SER A 34 -11.21 19.92 -0.60
CA SER A 34 -10.19 20.45 -1.50
C SER A 34 -8.81 20.01 -1.06
N ALA A 35 -7.91 19.85 -2.02
CA ALA A 35 -6.52 19.54 -1.72
C ALA A 35 -5.57 20.17 -2.76
N PHE A 36 -4.40 20.63 -2.31
CA PHE A 36 -3.24 20.85 -3.17
C PHE A 36 -2.44 19.57 -3.24
N VAL A 37 -2.19 19.10 -4.46
CA VAL A 37 -1.33 17.95 -4.74
C VAL A 37 -0.04 18.48 -5.35
N GLU A 38 1.08 18.22 -4.69
CA GLU A 38 2.41 18.61 -5.13
C GLU A 38 3.19 17.34 -5.53
N VAL A 39 3.76 17.33 -6.72
CA VAL A 39 4.52 16.20 -7.26
C VAL A 39 5.90 16.63 -7.67
N GLU A 40 6.90 15.99 -7.07
CA GLU A 40 8.32 16.24 -7.30
C GLU A 40 9.05 14.96 -7.72
N ASP A 41 10.24 15.09 -8.29
CA ASP A 41 11.18 13.99 -8.51
C ASP A 41 12.08 13.76 -7.27
N LEU A 42 12.98 12.76 -7.36
CA LEU A 42 13.94 12.44 -6.29
C LEU A 42 14.94 13.57 -5.97
N GLN A 43 15.04 14.59 -6.82
CA GLN A 43 15.89 15.77 -6.65
C GLN A 43 15.12 16.99 -6.14
N GLY A 44 13.81 16.84 -5.91
CA GLY A 44 12.92 17.91 -5.47
C GLY A 44 12.52 18.86 -6.61
N ASN A 45 12.68 18.46 -7.87
CA ASN A 45 12.19 19.27 -9.00
C ASN A 45 10.70 18.94 -9.23
N PRO A 46 9.87 19.97 -9.51
CA PRO A 46 8.46 19.74 -9.82
C PRO A 46 8.28 18.94 -11.10
N ILE A 47 7.27 18.07 -11.12
CA ILE A 47 6.94 17.28 -12.31
C ILE A 47 5.61 17.75 -12.91
N ALA A 48 5.67 18.39 -14.07
CA ALA A 48 4.51 18.80 -14.85
C ALA A 48 3.81 17.61 -15.54
N GLY A 49 2.51 17.73 -15.74
CA GLY A 49 1.72 16.76 -16.51
C GLY A 49 1.66 15.37 -15.90
N VAL A 50 1.76 15.26 -14.58
CA VAL A 50 1.44 14.02 -13.84
C VAL A 50 -0.06 13.86 -13.80
N LYS A 51 -0.56 12.72 -14.23
CA LYS A 51 -1.98 12.39 -14.14
C LYS A 51 -2.32 12.01 -12.71
N ILE A 52 -3.16 12.81 -12.08
CA ILE A 52 -3.68 12.57 -10.72
C ILE A 52 -5.11 12.06 -10.83
N LYS A 53 -5.42 10.99 -10.07
CA LYS A 53 -6.77 10.44 -9.99
C LYS A 53 -7.20 10.31 -8.52
N VAL A 54 -8.45 10.72 -8.23
CA VAL A 54 -9.11 10.58 -6.91
C VAL A 54 -10.56 10.17 -7.18
N GLY A 55 -10.93 8.95 -6.87
CA GLY A 55 -12.25 8.43 -7.24
C GLY A 55 -12.48 8.57 -8.76
N ASP A 56 -13.56 9.27 -9.12
CA ASP A 56 -13.91 9.55 -10.52
C ASP A 56 -13.23 10.81 -11.08
N TYR A 57 -12.62 11.63 -10.23
CA TYR A 57 -11.91 12.82 -10.67
C TYR A 57 -10.55 12.48 -11.28
N GLN A 58 -10.19 13.18 -12.37
CA GLN A 58 -8.87 13.12 -12.99
C GLN A 58 -8.43 14.52 -13.40
N GLY A 59 -7.16 14.83 -13.14
CA GLY A 59 -6.50 16.06 -13.54
C GLY A 59 -5.00 15.88 -13.79
N PHE A 60 -4.31 16.96 -14.12
CA PHE A 60 -2.86 16.92 -14.39
C PHE A 60 -2.18 18.04 -13.63
N THR A 61 -0.96 17.78 -13.13
CA THR A 61 -0.13 18.82 -12.54
C THR A 61 0.30 19.86 -13.58
N ASP A 62 0.40 21.11 -13.16
CA ASP A 62 0.90 22.23 -13.95
C ASP A 62 2.45 22.24 -14.04
N ASP A 63 3.02 23.32 -14.58
CA ASP A 63 4.47 23.47 -14.75
C ASP A 63 5.24 23.56 -13.41
N ASP A 64 4.55 23.91 -12.33
CA ASP A 64 5.10 23.94 -10.98
C ASP A 64 4.87 22.60 -10.22
N GLY A 65 4.41 21.55 -10.92
CA GLY A 65 4.14 20.24 -10.35
C GLY A 65 2.90 20.19 -9.45
N VAL A 66 2.00 21.16 -9.55
CA VAL A 66 0.86 21.34 -8.65
C VAL A 66 -0.46 21.05 -9.36
N LEU A 67 -1.39 20.38 -8.66
CA LEU A 67 -2.79 20.30 -9.05
C LEU A 67 -3.67 20.69 -7.86
N PHE A 68 -4.57 21.64 -8.06
CA PHE A 68 -5.59 21.99 -7.07
C PHE A 68 -6.88 21.21 -7.33
N LEU A 69 -7.18 20.27 -6.43
CA LEU A 69 -8.45 19.57 -6.35
C LEU A 69 -9.44 20.47 -5.61
N LYS A 70 -10.39 21.05 -6.34
CA LYS A 70 -11.33 22.01 -5.76
C LYS A 70 -12.71 21.37 -5.58
N GLU A 71 -13.16 21.27 -4.33
CA GLU A 71 -14.53 20.84 -3.98
C GLU A 71 -14.95 19.56 -4.72
N ILE A 72 -14.10 18.53 -4.65
CA ILE A 72 -14.39 17.22 -5.21
C ILE A 72 -14.88 16.28 -4.11
N GLU A 73 -15.65 15.27 -4.51
CA GLU A 73 -16.11 14.24 -3.59
C GLU A 73 -14.92 13.41 -3.05
N MET A 74 -14.81 13.36 -1.74
CA MET A 74 -13.79 12.62 -1.02
C MET A 74 -14.40 11.83 0.13
N ASN A 75 -13.71 10.79 0.60
CA ASN A 75 -14.05 10.06 1.81
C ASN A 75 -13.00 10.31 2.91
N PRO A 76 -13.27 9.93 4.19
CA PRO A 76 -12.35 10.19 5.30
C PRO A 76 -10.94 9.60 5.16
N ALA A 77 -10.74 8.64 4.25
CA ALA A 77 -9.46 8.01 3.96
C ALA A 77 -9.24 7.94 2.45
N THR A 78 -9.18 9.11 1.82
CA THR A 78 -9.10 9.27 0.37
C THR A 78 -7.79 8.70 -0.18
N TYR A 79 -7.91 7.92 -1.25
CA TYR A 79 -6.80 7.36 -2.00
C TYR A 79 -6.60 8.13 -3.31
N LEU A 80 -5.36 8.53 -3.56
CA LEU A 80 -4.93 9.28 -4.72
C LEU A 80 -3.85 8.48 -5.45
N THR A 81 -3.92 8.43 -6.79
CA THR A 81 -2.85 7.89 -7.65
C THR A 81 -2.23 8.96 -8.52
N ALA A 82 -0.96 8.78 -8.83
CA ALA A 82 -0.15 9.67 -9.66
C ALA A 82 0.61 8.86 -10.71
N GLU A 83 0.36 9.13 -11.98
CA GLU A 83 0.92 8.40 -13.11
C GLU A 83 1.70 9.34 -14.04
N LYS A 84 2.92 8.95 -14.40
CA LYS A 84 3.75 9.64 -15.39
C LYS A 84 4.67 8.64 -16.07
N THR A 85 4.71 8.65 -17.40
CA THR A 85 5.63 7.79 -18.17
C THR A 85 7.08 7.99 -17.75
N GLY A 86 7.79 6.89 -17.47
CA GLY A 86 9.17 6.88 -17.01
C GLY A 86 9.34 6.99 -15.50
N TYR A 87 8.23 6.92 -14.77
CA TYR A 87 8.21 6.89 -13.30
C TYR A 87 7.40 5.71 -12.82
N PHE A 88 7.80 5.14 -11.69
CA PHE A 88 6.95 4.20 -10.95
C PHE A 88 5.63 4.88 -10.56
N HIS A 89 4.56 4.12 -10.50
CA HIS A 89 3.27 4.61 -10.02
C HIS A 89 3.41 5.16 -8.60
N GLY A 90 3.04 6.43 -8.42
CA GLY A 90 2.93 7.04 -7.11
C GLY A 90 1.51 6.97 -6.60
N SER A 91 1.35 6.93 -5.29
CA SER A 91 0.03 7.04 -4.67
C SER A 91 0.12 7.55 -3.24
N ARG A 92 -1.00 8.04 -2.73
CA ARG A 92 -1.08 8.52 -1.35
C ARG A 92 -2.48 8.28 -0.80
N ARG A 93 -2.53 7.79 0.43
CA ARG A 93 -3.73 7.86 1.25
C ARG A 93 -3.62 9.07 2.17
N PHE A 94 -4.66 9.89 2.19
CA PHE A 94 -4.71 11.08 3.05
C PHE A 94 -6.12 11.23 3.66
N TYR A 95 -6.22 12.07 4.68
CA TYR A 95 -7.42 12.18 5.51
C TYR A 95 -7.99 13.59 5.44
N PRO A 96 -8.74 13.91 4.37
CA PRO A 96 -9.32 15.24 4.18
C PRO A 96 -10.41 15.54 5.22
N SER A 97 -10.67 16.81 5.42
CA SER A 97 -11.77 17.29 6.26
C SER A 97 -12.64 18.28 5.49
N ALA A 98 -13.95 18.19 5.70
CA ALA A 98 -14.91 19.09 5.07
C ALA A 98 -14.59 20.57 5.39
N GLY A 99 -14.61 21.42 4.36
CA GLY A 99 -14.36 22.87 4.49
C GLY A 99 -12.88 23.25 4.76
N ARG A 100 -11.95 22.30 4.68
CA ARG A 100 -10.52 22.55 4.78
C ARG A 100 -9.82 22.17 3.47
N ILE A 101 -8.62 22.72 3.26
CA ILE A 101 -7.74 22.37 2.15
C ILE A 101 -6.64 21.49 2.72
N SER A 102 -6.50 20.28 2.20
CA SER A 102 -5.40 19.39 2.51
C SER A 102 -4.20 19.68 1.61
N THR A 103 -2.99 19.39 2.06
CA THR A 103 -1.79 19.35 1.22
C THR A 103 -1.31 17.91 1.11
N VAL A 104 -1.11 17.44 -0.12
CA VAL A 104 -0.65 16.07 -0.41
C VAL A 104 0.60 16.19 -1.25
N LYS A 105 1.73 15.74 -0.69
CA LYS A 105 3.01 15.71 -1.41
C LYS A 105 3.35 14.28 -1.83
N LEU A 106 3.81 14.11 -3.08
CA LEU A 106 4.36 12.86 -3.61
C LEU A 106 5.74 13.12 -4.21
N VAL A 107 6.65 12.18 -4.01
CA VAL A 107 7.91 12.12 -4.73
C VAL A 107 7.85 10.91 -5.68
N LEU A 108 7.79 11.16 -6.98
CA LEU A 108 7.80 10.09 -7.96
C LEU A 108 9.24 9.63 -8.22
N MET A 109 9.42 8.32 -8.18
CA MET A 109 10.70 7.69 -8.46
C MET A 109 10.78 7.31 -9.94
N THR A 110 11.88 7.70 -10.61
CA THR A 110 12.11 7.31 -12.00
C THR A 110 12.26 5.80 -12.14
N GLU A 111 11.72 5.22 -13.20
CA GLU A 111 12.01 3.84 -13.59
C GLU A 111 13.50 3.72 -13.93
N GLN A 112 14.29 3.26 -12.97
CA GLN A 112 15.72 3.07 -13.14
C GLN A 112 16.02 1.64 -13.61
N LEU A 113 16.62 1.50 -14.78
CA LEU A 113 17.14 0.21 -15.24
C LEU A 113 18.33 -0.19 -14.36
N VAL A 114 18.16 -1.24 -13.56
CA VAL A 114 19.19 -1.74 -12.63
C VAL A 114 19.90 -2.99 -13.14
N GLY A 115 19.33 -3.67 -14.11
CA GLY A 115 19.92 -4.87 -14.69
C GLY A 115 19.12 -5.48 -15.82
N THR A 116 19.69 -6.52 -16.42
CA THR A 116 19.02 -7.31 -17.45
C THR A 116 19.28 -8.77 -17.15
N ILE A 117 18.25 -9.61 -17.21
CA ILE A 117 18.36 -11.06 -17.01
C ILE A 117 17.93 -11.81 -18.27
N GLN A 118 18.40 -13.06 -18.38
CA GLN A 118 17.96 -14.01 -19.39
C GLN A 118 17.06 -15.05 -18.74
N PRO A 119 15.78 -15.13 -19.07
CA PRO A 119 14.84 -16.04 -18.39
C PRO A 119 15.30 -17.50 -18.34
N GLY A 120 15.95 -17.98 -19.38
CA GLY A 120 16.41 -19.38 -19.47
C GLY A 120 17.49 -19.75 -18.43
N THR A 121 18.23 -18.79 -17.92
CA THR A 121 19.32 -18.99 -16.93
C THR A 121 19.03 -18.30 -15.60
N GLY A 122 18.10 -17.36 -15.57
CA GLY A 122 17.93 -16.45 -14.44
C GLY A 122 19.07 -15.45 -14.33
N GLY A 123 19.32 -14.96 -13.13
CA GLY A 123 20.41 -14.02 -12.84
C GLY A 123 20.17 -13.22 -11.57
N THR A 124 21.23 -12.57 -11.10
CA THR A 124 21.19 -11.74 -9.90
C THR A 124 21.29 -10.27 -10.29
N VAL A 125 20.47 -9.41 -9.70
CA VAL A 125 20.43 -7.98 -9.94
C VAL A 125 20.58 -7.23 -8.62
N GLN A 126 21.50 -6.24 -8.61
CA GLN A 126 21.69 -5.34 -7.48
C GLN A 126 20.78 -4.12 -7.63
N VAL A 127 20.03 -3.76 -6.59
CA VAL A 127 19.16 -2.58 -6.54
C VAL A 127 19.69 -1.62 -5.49
N GLY A 128 20.26 -0.52 -5.92
CA GLY A 128 21.01 0.38 -5.04
C GLY A 128 22.13 -0.35 -4.30
N ASP A 129 22.47 0.10 -3.11
CA ASP A 129 23.57 -0.47 -2.32
C ASP A 129 23.09 -1.59 -1.35
N GLY A 130 21.79 -1.71 -1.11
CA GLY A 130 21.27 -2.55 -0.03
C GLY A 130 20.29 -3.66 -0.44
N ILE A 131 19.95 -3.83 -1.73
CA ILE A 131 18.96 -4.85 -2.13
C ILE A 131 19.52 -5.71 -3.26
N VAL A 132 19.33 -7.03 -3.14
CA VAL A 132 19.68 -8.02 -4.15
C VAL A 132 18.45 -8.82 -4.54
N LEU A 133 18.20 -8.97 -5.84
CA LEU A 133 17.15 -9.81 -6.40
C LEU A 133 17.80 -10.99 -7.15
N ASP A 134 17.46 -12.21 -6.79
CA ASP A 134 17.98 -13.43 -7.43
C ASP A 134 16.86 -14.15 -8.17
N PHE A 135 16.91 -14.11 -9.49
CA PHE A 135 15.91 -14.63 -10.40
C PHE A 135 16.25 -16.07 -10.78
N PRO A 136 15.38 -17.05 -10.49
CA PRO A 136 15.60 -18.41 -10.93
C PRO A 136 15.36 -18.55 -12.44
N ALA A 137 15.94 -19.62 -13.02
CA ALA A 137 15.73 -19.94 -14.42
C ALA A 137 14.27 -20.27 -14.72
N ASN A 138 13.78 -19.83 -15.90
CA ASN A 138 12.42 -20.10 -16.42
C ASN A 138 11.27 -19.57 -15.55
N ALA A 139 11.51 -18.52 -14.79
CA ALA A 139 10.55 -17.92 -13.85
C ALA A 139 9.79 -16.71 -14.40
N ILE A 140 10.01 -16.30 -15.65
CA ILE A 140 9.40 -15.09 -16.21
C ILE A 140 8.35 -15.44 -17.27
N VAL A 141 7.20 -14.76 -17.20
CA VAL A 141 6.07 -14.90 -18.13
C VAL A 141 5.61 -13.53 -18.62
N ASP A 142 4.91 -13.53 -19.77
CA ASP A 142 4.17 -12.39 -20.29
C ASP A 142 2.80 -12.21 -19.58
N GLU A 143 2.01 -11.23 -20.01
CA GLU A 143 0.69 -10.94 -19.46
C GLU A 143 -0.32 -12.07 -19.63
N ASP A 144 -0.13 -12.92 -20.64
CA ASP A 144 -0.95 -14.11 -20.91
C ASP A 144 -0.48 -15.35 -20.11
N GLY A 145 0.57 -15.21 -19.27
CA GLY A 145 1.15 -16.29 -18.49
C GLY A 145 2.01 -17.25 -19.29
N GLN A 146 2.40 -16.90 -20.54
CA GLN A 146 3.28 -17.70 -21.38
C GLN A 146 4.74 -17.43 -21.02
N ALA A 147 5.57 -18.49 -21.12
CA ALA A 147 7.01 -18.37 -20.83
C ALA A 147 7.68 -17.36 -21.76
N PHE A 148 8.27 -16.32 -21.17
CA PHE A 148 9.02 -15.32 -21.93
C PHE A 148 10.46 -15.78 -22.18
N SER A 149 11.00 -15.52 -23.37
CA SER A 149 12.33 -16.00 -23.77
C SER A 149 13.32 -14.90 -24.19
N GLY A 150 12.85 -13.65 -24.31
CA GLY A 150 13.71 -12.52 -24.62
C GLY A 150 14.50 -12.00 -23.41
N ALA A 151 15.39 -11.05 -23.65
CA ALA A 151 16.04 -10.34 -22.55
C ALA A 151 15.02 -9.55 -21.75
N VAL A 152 15.10 -9.60 -20.42
CA VAL A 152 14.21 -8.92 -19.47
C VAL A 152 14.97 -7.76 -18.84
N SER A 153 14.48 -6.57 -19.03
CA SER A 153 14.93 -5.37 -18.30
C SER A 153 14.31 -5.33 -16.92
N VAL A 154 15.14 -5.18 -15.89
CA VAL A 154 14.72 -5.04 -14.49
C VAL A 154 14.81 -3.56 -14.12
N TYR A 155 13.66 -2.96 -13.87
CA TYR A 155 13.56 -1.60 -13.32
C TYR A 155 13.28 -1.71 -11.85
N ALA A 156 14.05 -1.01 -11.01
CA ALA A 156 13.81 -1.03 -9.58
C ALA A 156 14.32 0.23 -8.87
N GLN A 157 13.68 0.54 -7.74
CA GLN A 157 14.08 1.61 -6.82
C GLN A 157 13.94 1.14 -5.38
N PRO A 158 14.97 1.33 -4.54
CA PRO A 158 14.89 1.07 -3.12
C PRO A 158 14.24 2.27 -2.40
N ILE A 159 13.52 2.01 -1.33
CA ILE A 159 13.07 3.02 -0.35
C ILE A 159 13.53 2.52 1.02
N MET A 160 14.68 3.02 1.48
CA MET A 160 15.26 2.56 2.74
C MET A 160 14.49 3.15 3.92
N ALA A 161 14.41 2.39 5.01
CA ALA A 161 13.62 2.78 6.19
C ALA A 161 14.14 4.02 6.91
N ASP A 162 15.41 4.39 6.74
CA ASP A 162 16.03 5.60 7.27
C ASP A 162 16.06 6.78 6.26
N ASP A 163 15.41 6.62 5.11
CA ASP A 163 15.24 7.70 4.14
C ASP A 163 14.31 8.78 4.71
N PRO A 164 14.75 10.05 4.84
CA PRO A 164 13.92 11.12 5.39
C PRO A 164 12.65 11.38 4.56
N ASP A 165 12.67 11.04 3.27
CA ASP A 165 11.55 11.20 2.34
C ASP A 165 10.74 9.90 2.13
N LEU A 166 10.98 8.85 2.93
CA LEU A 166 10.29 7.57 2.83
C LEU A 166 8.78 7.77 2.69
N TYR A 167 8.19 8.60 3.56
CA TYR A 167 6.76 8.87 3.56
C TYR A 167 6.25 9.44 2.24
N TYR A 168 7.02 10.26 1.53
CA TYR A 168 6.64 10.87 0.25
C TYR A 168 6.87 9.96 -0.96
N LYS A 169 7.77 8.98 -0.85
CA LYS A 169 8.14 8.01 -1.92
C LYS A 169 7.29 6.76 -1.89
N MET A 170 6.90 6.28 -0.69
CA MET A 170 6.12 5.06 -0.55
C MET A 170 4.70 5.23 -1.09
N PRO A 171 4.06 4.18 -1.63
CA PRO A 171 2.66 4.23 -2.03
C PRO A 171 1.72 4.13 -0.82
N GLY A 172 0.54 4.73 -0.94
CA GLY A 172 -0.50 4.70 0.11
C GLY A 172 -0.09 5.39 1.40
N ASP A 173 -0.14 4.66 2.51
CA ASP A 173 0.33 5.02 3.85
C ASP A 173 0.88 3.77 4.57
N LEU A 174 1.44 3.91 5.79
CA LEU A 174 1.96 2.78 6.57
C LEU A 174 0.84 2.04 7.33
N VAL A 175 -0.21 1.66 6.60
CA VAL A 175 -1.30 0.84 7.11
C VAL A 175 -1.49 -0.38 6.22
N GLY A 176 -1.37 -1.57 6.80
CA GLY A 176 -1.53 -2.84 6.11
C GLY A 176 -2.85 -3.52 6.43
N ALA A 177 -3.31 -4.36 5.50
CA ALA A 177 -4.36 -5.34 5.70
C ALA A 177 -3.73 -6.72 5.87
N ARG A 178 -3.98 -7.34 7.01
CA ARG A 178 -3.58 -8.72 7.27
C ARG A 178 -4.39 -9.69 6.43
N GLU A 179 -4.00 -10.96 6.42
CA GLU A 179 -4.74 -12.04 5.74
C GLU A 179 -6.22 -12.13 6.14
N ASP A 180 -6.59 -11.72 7.36
CA ASP A 180 -7.97 -11.67 7.86
C ASP A 180 -8.67 -10.32 7.63
N ASP A 181 -8.11 -9.46 6.78
CA ASP A 181 -8.54 -8.08 6.48
C ASP A 181 -8.51 -7.11 7.68
N THR A 182 -7.95 -7.49 8.82
CA THR A 182 -7.73 -6.53 9.91
C THR A 182 -6.66 -5.51 9.54
N ARG A 183 -6.85 -4.24 9.94
CA ARG A 183 -5.90 -3.17 9.66
C ARG A 183 -4.90 -3.04 10.80
N THR A 184 -3.64 -2.83 10.43
CA THR A 184 -2.54 -2.64 11.37
C THR A 184 -1.61 -1.53 10.90
N GLY A 185 -1.05 -0.78 11.84
CA GLY A 185 0.08 0.10 11.54
C GLY A 185 1.35 -0.71 11.30
N MET A 186 2.25 -0.17 10.51
CA MET A 186 3.49 -0.86 10.12
C MET A 186 4.70 0.01 10.43
N ALA A 187 5.75 -0.63 10.98
CA ALA A 187 7.08 -0.02 11.17
C ALA A 187 8.00 -0.59 10.11
N SER A 188 8.47 0.27 9.19
CA SER A 188 9.22 -0.16 8.03
C SER A 188 10.70 -0.45 8.34
N PHE A 189 11.22 -1.51 7.73
CA PHE A 189 12.63 -1.84 7.64
C PHE A 189 13.19 -1.62 6.23
N GLY A 190 12.33 -1.29 5.26
CA GLY A 190 12.68 -0.95 3.89
C GLY A 190 11.69 -1.50 2.87
N MET A 191 11.67 -0.86 1.71
CA MET A 191 10.79 -1.20 0.59
C MET A 191 11.57 -1.24 -0.72
N VAL A 192 10.99 -1.90 -1.71
CA VAL A 192 11.48 -1.89 -3.09
C VAL A 192 10.32 -1.81 -4.07
N ALA A 193 10.44 -0.94 -5.05
CA ALA A 193 9.61 -0.96 -6.25
C ALA A 193 10.32 -1.79 -7.32
N VAL A 194 9.65 -2.74 -7.97
CA VAL A 194 10.23 -3.56 -9.04
C VAL A 194 9.25 -3.70 -10.18
N GLU A 195 9.75 -3.52 -11.40
CA GLU A 195 9.01 -3.78 -12.62
C GLU A 195 9.89 -4.48 -13.65
N LEU A 196 9.34 -5.47 -14.33
CA LEU A 196 10.01 -6.19 -15.40
C LEU A 196 9.43 -5.81 -16.74
N ARG A 197 10.29 -5.55 -17.72
CA ARG A 197 9.86 -5.25 -19.09
C ARG A 197 10.63 -6.04 -20.13
N SER A 198 9.93 -6.39 -21.21
CA SER A 198 10.53 -6.90 -22.43
C SER A 198 11.28 -5.79 -23.19
N GLY A 199 12.05 -6.15 -24.21
CA GLY A 199 12.70 -5.19 -25.09
C GLY A 199 11.72 -4.32 -25.90
N SER A 200 10.45 -4.71 -26.02
CA SER A 200 9.34 -3.94 -26.61
C SER A 200 8.61 -3.04 -25.61
N GLY A 201 8.95 -3.12 -24.31
CA GLY A 201 8.30 -2.36 -23.24
C GLY A 201 7.09 -3.03 -22.61
N GLU A 202 6.79 -4.27 -22.99
CA GLU A 202 5.72 -5.07 -22.40
C GLU A 202 6.04 -5.42 -20.93
N VAL A 203 5.06 -5.30 -20.05
CA VAL A 203 5.21 -5.66 -18.63
C VAL A 203 5.24 -7.17 -18.50
N LEU A 204 6.21 -7.67 -17.75
CA LEU A 204 6.42 -9.09 -17.49
C LEU A 204 6.23 -9.40 -16.00
N GLN A 205 5.95 -10.65 -15.70
CA GLN A 205 5.69 -11.10 -14.32
C GLN A 205 6.43 -12.38 -13.96
N ILE A 206 6.48 -12.69 -12.68
CA ILE A 206 6.96 -13.96 -12.18
C ILE A 206 5.92 -15.03 -12.49
N LYS A 207 6.38 -16.15 -13.01
CA LYS A 207 5.55 -17.33 -13.31
C LYS A 207 4.93 -17.88 -12.01
N GLY A 208 3.63 -18.18 -12.04
CA GLY A 208 2.93 -18.79 -10.92
C GLY A 208 3.64 -20.04 -10.39
N GLY A 209 3.86 -20.08 -9.07
CA GLY A 209 4.60 -21.13 -8.39
C GLY A 209 6.13 -20.96 -8.40
N SER A 210 6.67 -19.94 -9.06
CA SER A 210 8.07 -19.50 -8.94
C SER A 210 8.15 -18.30 -8.01
N THR A 211 9.34 -18.03 -7.46
CA THR A 211 9.61 -16.85 -6.64
C THR A 211 10.97 -16.28 -6.99
N VAL A 212 11.17 -14.99 -6.76
CA VAL A 212 12.47 -14.31 -6.79
C VAL A 212 12.92 -14.09 -5.35
N GLU A 213 14.12 -14.56 -5.00
CA GLU A 213 14.67 -14.29 -3.68
C GLU A 213 15.13 -12.84 -3.61
N MET A 214 14.64 -12.14 -2.59
CA MET A 214 15.07 -10.78 -2.25
C MET A 214 15.90 -10.82 -0.97
N LYS A 215 17.04 -10.13 -0.98
CA LYS A 215 17.81 -9.78 0.22
C LYS A 215 17.80 -8.28 0.35
N MET A 216 17.40 -7.78 1.52
CA MET A 216 17.32 -6.36 1.81
C MET A 216 18.11 -6.04 3.06
N GLU A 217 19.16 -5.24 2.93
CA GLU A 217 19.97 -4.78 4.06
C GLU A 217 19.15 -3.84 4.94
N ILE A 218 19.20 -4.08 6.25
CA ILE A 218 18.52 -3.24 7.25
C ILE A 218 19.45 -2.08 7.62
N PRO A 219 18.97 -0.81 7.63
CA PRO A 219 19.74 0.31 8.14
C PRO A 219 20.33 0.02 9.51
N SER A 220 21.60 0.33 9.72
CA SER A 220 22.33 0.00 10.94
C SER A 220 21.67 0.52 12.22
N SER A 221 20.92 1.63 12.13
CA SER A 221 20.14 2.22 13.21
C SER A 221 18.96 1.36 13.66
N LEU A 222 18.45 0.45 12.78
CA LEU A 222 17.28 -0.37 13.03
C LEU A 222 17.59 -1.83 13.36
N ILE A 223 18.82 -2.31 13.13
CA ILE A 223 19.21 -3.70 13.35
C ILE A 223 18.86 -4.18 14.78
N ALA A 224 19.11 -3.35 15.78
CA ALA A 224 18.85 -3.73 17.18
C ALA A 224 17.36 -3.93 17.51
N SER A 225 16.46 -3.35 16.72
CA SER A 225 15.00 -3.48 16.86
C SER A 225 14.37 -4.45 15.86
N ALA A 226 15.16 -4.98 14.92
CA ALA A 226 14.67 -5.85 13.87
C ALA A 226 14.22 -7.21 14.45
N PRO A 227 12.95 -7.63 14.27
CA PRO A 227 12.50 -8.96 14.64
C PRO A 227 13.20 -10.04 13.81
N SER A 228 13.28 -11.27 14.33
CA SER A 228 13.85 -12.41 13.60
C SER A 228 13.07 -12.76 12.33
N THR A 229 11.78 -12.44 12.31
CA THR A 229 10.88 -12.56 11.15
C THR A 229 9.93 -11.38 11.11
N VAL A 230 9.57 -10.95 9.90
CA VAL A 230 8.54 -9.94 9.66
C VAL A 230 7.64 -10.41 8.52
N PRO A 231 6.34 -10.09 8.55
CA PRO A 231 5.51 -10.27 7.37
C PRO A 231 6.06 -9.47 6.19
N MET A 232 5.86 -9.99 5.00
CA MET A 232 6.04 -9.25 3.77
C MET A 232 4.72 -8.62 3.36
N TRP A 233 4.79 -7.44 2.77
CA TRP A 233 3.62 -6.69 2.34
C TRP A 233 3.80 -6.25 0.90
N TYR A 234 2.87 -6.59 0.03
CA TYR A 234 2.80 -6.00 -1.30
C TYR A 234 1.78 -4.87 -1.34
N PHE A 235 2.02 -3.86 -2.17
CA PHE A 235 1.05 -2.80 -2.36
C PHE A 235 0.05 -3.17 -3.44
N ASP A 236 -1.23 -3.25 -3.06
CA ASP A 236 -2.33 -3.45 -3.99
C ASP A 236 -2.83 -2.08 -4.47
N GLU A 237 -2.46 -1.73 -5.69
CA GLU A 237 -2.77 -0.42 -6.30
C GLU A 237 -4.27 -0.21 -6.52
N GLU A 238 -5.05 -1.28 -6.68
CA GLU A 238 -6.49 -1.18 -6.87
C GLU A 238 -7.20 -0.76 -5.58
N SER A 239 -6.89 -1.40 -4.47
CA SER A 239 -7.47 -1.06 -3.16
C SER A 239 -6.73 0.08 -2.45
N GLY A 240 -5.48 0.36 -2.83
CA GLY A 240 -4.61 1.35 -2.19
C GLY A 240 -4.16 0.94 -0.78
N TRP A 241 -4.01 -0.36 -0.53
CA TRP A 241 -3.56 -0.89 0.75
C TRP A 241 -2.37 -1.83 0.58
N TRP A 242 -1.51 -1.84 1.58
CA TRP A 242 -0.54 -2.91 1.75
C TRP A 242 -1.26 -4.18 2.18
N LYS A 243 -0.97 -5.30 1.52
CA LYS A 243 -1.53 -6.62 1.83
C LYS A 243 -0.44 -7.57 2.28
N GLU A 244 -0.69 -8.27 3.38
CA GLU A 244 0.22 -9.27 3.92
C GLU A 244 0.29 -10.49 2.98
N GLU A 245 1.51 -10.85 2.55
CA GLU A 245 1.77 -12.05 1.76
C GLU A 245 3.19 -12.55 1.99
N GLY A 246 3.32 -13.66 2.67
CA GLY A 246 4.62 -14.28 2.98
C GLY A 246 5.34 -13.64 4.16
N GLU A 247 6.61 -14.02 4.31
CA GLU A 247 7.43 -13.65 5.45
C GLU A 247 8.89 -13.43 5.02
N ALA A 248 9.58 -12.48 5.62
CA ALA A 248 11.01 -12.30 5.55
C ALA A 248 11.70 -12.78 6.84
N THR A 249 12.83 -13.44 6.71
CA THR A 249 13.64 -13.90 7.83
C THR A 249 14.92 -13.08 7.94
N LEU A 250 15.28 -12.67 9.15
CA LEU A 250 16.52 -11.96 9.43
C LEU A 250 17.71 -12.90 9.36
N VAL A 251 18.63 -12.65 8.44
CA VAL A 251 19.89 -13.41 8.26
C VAL A 251 21.05 -12.41 8.33
N GLY A 252 21.77 -12.41 9.44
CA GLY A 252 22.79 -11.39 9.69
C GLY A 252 22.16 -10.01 9.90
N ASN A 253 22.38 -9.11 8.96
CA ASN A 253 21.79 -7.76 8.93
C ASN A 253 20.85 -7.54 7.73
N GLU A 254 20.38 -8.60 7.09
CA GLU A 254 19.50 -8.56 5.93
C GLU A 254 18.19 -9.29 6.21
N TYR A 255 17.08 -8.79 5.69
CA TYR A 255 15.87 -9.57 5.53
C TYR A 255 15.91 -10.34 4.21
N VAL A 256 15.65 -11.66 4.29
CA VAL A 256 15.59 -12.55 3.13
C VAL A 256 14.14 -13.01 2.94
N ALA A 257 13.60 -12.80 1.76
CA ALA A 257 12.22 -13.15 1.40
C ALA A 257 12.12 -13.72 -0.02
N ASN A 258 11.01 -14.41 -0.30
CA ASN A 258 10.68 -14.93 -1.61
C ASN A 258 9.46 -14.19 -2.17
N LEU A 259 9.64 -13.44 -3.25
CA LEU A 259 8.62 -12.63 -3.88
C LEU A 259 7.91 -13.42 -5.00
N PRO A 260 6.59 -13.65 -4.92
CA PRO A 260 5.84 -14.42 -5.93
C PRO A 260 5.39 -13.58 -7.14
N HIS A 261 5.38 -12.28 -7.05
CA HIS A 261 5.07 -11.32 -8.12
C HIS A 261 5.80 -10.00 -7.87
N PHE A 262 5.71 -9.06 -8.84
CA PHE A 262 6.29 -7.72 -8.66
C PHE A 262 5.23 -6.64 -8.56
N SER A 263 5.47 -5.75 -7.62
CA SER A 263 4.82 -4.48 -7.32
C SER A 263 5.77 -3.70 -6.39
N TYR A 264 5.24 -2.84 -5.52
CA TYR A 264 5.99 -2.44 -4.33
C TYR A 264 5.95 -3.55 -3.29
N TRP A 265 7.10 -3.87 -2.73
CA TRP A 265 7.25 -4.82 -1.62
C TRP A 265 7.88 -4.15 -0.42
N ASN A 266 7.41 -4.51 0.77
CA ASN A 266 7.79 -3.90 2.02
C ASN A 266 8.09 -4.96 3.09
N CYS A 267 9.19 -4.78 3.83
CA CYS A 267 9.57 -5.57 5.00
C CYS A 267 9.17 -4.81 6.25
N ASP A 268 7.98 -5.04 6.78
CA ASP A 268 7.43 -4.24 7.87
C ASP A 268 6.96 -5.08 9.06
N ALA A 269 7.32 -4.62 10.26
CA ALA A 269 6.77 -5.17 11.48
C ALA A 269 5.41 -4.52 11.78
N PRO A 270 4.32 -5.31 11.87
CA PRO A 270 3.04 -4.77 12.29
C PRO A 270 3.06 -4.43 13.78
N PHE A 271 2.33 -3.39 14.18
CA PHE A 271 2.14 -3.04 15.57
C PHE A 271 0.65 -2.81 15.89
N GLU A 272 0.29 -3.11 17.14
CA GLU A 272 -1.07 -2.89 17.60
C GLU A 272 -1.38 -1.40 17.67
N THR A 273 -2.53 -1.01 17.10
CA THR A 273 -3.06 0.34 17.23
C THR A 273 -4.09 0.39 18.34
N VAL A 274 -4.08 1.47 19.11
CA VAL A 274 -5.08 1.74 20.13
C VAL A 274 -5.97 2.90 19.68
N LYS A 275 -7.28 2.79 19.90
CA LYS A 275 -8.17 3.91 19.73
C LYS A 275 -8.11 4.77 21.00
N TRP A 276 -7.76 6.03 20.84
CA TRP A 276 -7.90 7.01 21.90
C TRP A 276 -8.78 8.15 21.40
N GLY A 277 -9.43 8.85 22.32
CA GLY A 277 -10.24 10.01 22.00
C GLY A 277 -9.93 11.13 23.00
N ALA A 278 -9.91 12.36 22.49
CA ALA A 278 -9.77 13.55 23.30
C ALA A 278 -10.92 14.51 22.96
N THR A 279 -11.45 15.16 24.00
CA THR A 279 -12.37 16.28 23.83
C THR A 279 -11.62 17.53 24.18
N PHE A 280 -11.47 18.42 23.21
CA PHE A 280 -10.86 19.72 23.44
C PHE A 280 -11.96 20.71 23.84
N VAL A 281 -11.70 21.45 24.92
CA VAL A 281 -12.65 22.47 25.43
C VAL A 281 -11.93 23.80 25.60
N TYR A 282 -12.65 24.88 25.40
CA TYR A 282 -12.18 26.22 25.76
C TYR A 282 -12.20 26.42 27.28
N GLU A 283 -11.57 27.48 27.77
CA GLU A 283 -11.57 27.83 29.21
C GLU A 283 -12.99 27.97 29.81
N ASP A 284 -13.97 28.34 29.01
CA ASP A 284 -15.38 28.46 29.42
C ASP A 284 -16.12 27.10 29.46
N GLY A 285 -15.42 25.99 29.15
CA GLY A 285 -15.97 24.64 29.14
C GLY A 285 -16.74 24.28 27.87
N SER A 286 -16.87 25.18 26.89
CA SER A 286 -17.46 24.85 25.60
C SER A 286 -16.56 23.97 24.77
N THR A 287 -17.14 23.05 23.97
CA THR A 287 -16.36 22.15 23.12
C THR A 287 -15.72 22.91 21.96
N ALA A 288 -14.39 22.77 21.82
CA ALA A 288 -13.68 23.30 20.69
C ALA A 288 -13.98 22.44 19.46
N SER A 289 -14.43 23.08 18.37
CA SER A 289 -14.61 22.46 17.06
C SER A 289 -13.38 22.68 16.18
N GLN A 290 -13.06 21.72 15.32
CA GLN A 290 -11.96 21.83 14.33
C GLN A 290 -10.57 22.01 14.96
N VAL A 291 -10.23 21.16 15.91
CA VAL A 291 -8.88 21.10 16.49
C VAL A 291 -8.02 20.21 15.62
N GLU A 292 -6.88 20.72 15.13
CA GLU A 292 -5.84 19.96 14.47
C GLU A 292 -4.83 19.51 15.52
N VAL A 293 -4.49 18.21 15.49
CA VAL A 293 -3.46 17.63 16.37
C VAL A 293 -2.34 17.14 15.48
N CYS A 294 -1.19 17.78 15.55
CA CYS A 294 0.02 17.43 14.81
C CYS A 294 0.93 16.54 15.65
#